data_5ec3ef97e5a8b62b28137d54d8dc8285
#
_entry.id   5ec3ef97e5a8b62b28137d54d8dc8285
#
_cell.length_a   1.000
_cell.length_b   1.000
_cell.length_c   1.000
_cell.angle_alpha   90.00
_cell.angle_beta   90.00
_cell.angle_gamma   90.00
#
_symmetry.space_group_name_H-M   'P 1'
#
loop_
_entity.id
_entity.type
_entity.pdbx_description
1 polymer ?
#
loop_
_entity_poly.entity_id
_entity_poly.type
_entity_poly.pdbx_seq_one_letter_code
_entity_poly.pdbx_strand_id
1 'polypeptide(L)'
;MKGTGFFTGLVVGIVATVLLSQWTMTAASKEAGTAPCLPAEMVADYVYSVIQADREFYTTDIVERMQLRGIVFAAENWRETSRLPLPAQFLLESGRLVAQQRNGIRFRLISNWAINKTNRPATDSERAGLT
;
A
#
# COMPACT_ATOMS: atom_id res chain seq x y z
N MET A 1 54.19 -29.32 -46.30
CA MET A 1 53.06 -29.82 -45.57
C MET A 1 53.21 -29.47 -44.07
N LYS A 2 52.88 -28.24 -43.63
CA LYS A 2 52.83 -27.84 -42.25
C LYS A 2 51.83 -26.67 -42.12
N GLY A 3 50.57 -26.93 -41.89
CA GLY A 3 49.55 -25.86 -41.77
C GLY A 3 48.20 -26.24 -41.19
N THR A 4 47.95 -27.51 -40.92
CA THR A 4 46.64 -27.99 -40.50
C THR A 4 46.44 -28.09 -38.95
N GLY A 5 47.55 -28.07 -38.19
CA GLY A 5 47.47 -28.21 -36.71
C GLY A 5 47.12 -26.91 -35.96
N PHE A 6 47.46 -25.76 -36.54
CA PHE A 6 47.26 -24.47 -35.86
C PHE A 6 45.78 -24.02 -35.83
N PHE A 7 45.06 -24.29 -36.93
CA PHE A 7 43.64 -23.92 -37.02
C PHE A 7 42.74 -24.79 -36.15
N THR A 8 43.05 -26.07 -35.97
CA THR A 8 42.27 -26.97 -35.10
C THR A 8 42.37 -26.61 -33.63
N GLY A 9 43.54 -26.18 -33.18
CA GLY A 9 43.74 -25.74 -31.80
C GLY A 9 43.00 -24.44 -31.47
N LEU A 10 42.94 -23.50 -32.44
CA LEU A 10 42.24 -22.21 -32.26
C LEU A 10 40.72 -22.39 -32.19
N VAL A 11 40.14 -23.25 -33.04
CA VAL A 11 38.69 -23.49 -33.06
C VAL A 11 38.24 -24.21 -31.80
N VAL A 12 39.00 -25.17 -31.30
CA VAL A 12 38.67 -25.87 -30.04
C VAL A 12 38.76 -24.93 -28.82
N GLY A 13 39.74 -24.01 -28.81
CA GLY A 13 39.87 -23.00 -27.74
C GLY A 13 38.69 -22.00 -27.70
N ILE A 14 38.22 -21.55 -28.85
CA ILE A 14 37.09 -20.62 -28.96
C ILE A 14 35.78 -21.30 -28.54
N VAL A 15 35.55 -22.54 -28.94
CA VAL A 15 34.35 -23.29 -28.53
C VAL A 15 34.33 -23.55 -27.04
N ALA A 16 35.47 -23.88 -26.42
CA ALA A 16 35.57 -24.10 -24.98
C ALA A 16 35.29 -22.83 -24.15
N THR A 17 35.80 -21.67 -24.64
CA THR A 17 35.54 -20.39 -23.94
C THR A 17 34.09 -19.93 -24.05
N VAL A 18 33.43 -20.16 -25.19
CA VAL A 18 32.02 -19.83 -25.38
C VAL A 18 31.11 -20.72 -24.51
N LEU A 19 31.43 -22.01 -24.40
CA LEU A 19 30.67 -22.93 -23.52
C LEU A 19 30.85 -22.62 -22.02
N LEU A 20 32.04 -22.20 -21.59
CA LEU A 20 32.27 -21.77 -20.20
C LEU A 20 31.55 -20.46 -19.86
N SER A 21 31.46 -19.53 -20.81
CA SER A 21 30.74 -18.26 -20.61
C SER A 21 29.21 -18.46 -20.50
N GLN A 22 28.67 -19.48 -21.15
CA GLN A 22 27.23 -19.83 -21.04
C GLN A 22 26.90 -20.47 -19.69
N TRP A 23 27.82 -21.20 -19.08
CA TRP A 23 27.61 -21.81 -17.77
C TRP A 23 27.63 -20.80 -16.63
N THR A 24 28.40 -19.73 -16.75
CA THR A 24 28.42 -18.67 -15.72
C THR A 24 27.20 -17.76 -15.77
N MET A 25 26.55 -17.60 -16.93
CA MET A 25 25.30 -16.82 -17.04
C MET A 25 24.06 -17.53 -16.50
N THR A 26 24.03 -18.87 -16.50
CA THR A 26 22.89 -19.62 -15.96
C THR A 26 22.92 -19.76 -14.43
N ALA A 27 24.06 -19.52 -13.77
CA ALA A 27 24.15 -19.56 -12.31
C ALA A 27 23.75 -18.24 -11.64
N ALA A 28 23.79 -17.13 -12.35
CA ALA A 28 23.48 -15.79 -11.81
C ALA A 28 21.97 -15.41 -11.82
N SER A 29 21.12 -16.21 -12.45
CA SER A 29 19.69 -15.91 -12.53
C SER A 29 18.82 -16.65 -11.51
N LYS A 30 19.40 -17.32 -10.51
CA LYS A 30 18.64 -18.10 -9.51
C LYS A 30 18.57 -17.46 -8.13
N GLU A 31 19.05 -16.24 -7.97
CA GLU A 31 18.89 -15.46 -6.72
C GLU A 31 18.18 -14.12 -6.99
N ALA A 32 17.14 -14.12 -7.81
CA ALA A 32 16.07 -13.16 -7.58
C ALA A 32 15.32 -13.64 -6.35
N GLY A 33 15.89 -13.38 -5.17
CA GLY A 33 15.25 -13.68 -3.90
C GLY A 33 13.85 -13.08 -3.95
N THR A 34 12.85 -13.92 -3.79
CA THR A 34 11.48 -13.50 -3.57
C THR A 34 11.52 -12.51 -2.41
N ALA A 35 11.39 -11.23 -2.69
CA ALA A 35 11.31 -10.24 -1.63
C ALA A 35 10.25 -10.74 -0.64
N PRO A 36 10.53 -10.77 0.68
CA PRO A 36 9.59 -11.28 1.65
C PRO A 36 8.28 -10.50 1.49
N CYS A 37 7.24 -11.16 0.98
CA CYS A 37 5.93 -10.58 0.82
C CYS A 37 5.29 -10.56 2.21
N LEU A 38 4.95 -9.37 2.71
CA LEU A 38 4.21 -9.26 3.96
C LEU A 38 2.79 -9.81 3.76
N PRO A 39 2.27 -10.60 4.71
CA PRO A 39 0.88 -11.04 4.69
C PRO A 39 -0.06 -9.84 4.62
N ALA A 40 -1.15 -9.95 3.85
CA ALA A 40 -2.11 -8.87 3.67
C ALA A 40 -2.75 -8.41 5.00
N GLU A 41 -2.97 -9.35 5.92
CA GLU A 41 -3.49 -9.09 7.26
C GLU A 41 -2.55 -8.20 8.07
N MET A 42 -1.25 -8.47 8.03
CA MET A 42 -0.25 -7.65 8.73
C MET A 42 -0.20 -6.22 8.17
N VAL A 43 -0.30 -6.07 6.85
CA VAL A 43 -0.38 -4.74 6.21
C VAL A 43 -1.65 -4.03 6.64
N ALA A 44 -2.79 -4.73 6.69
CA ALA A 44 -4.06 -4.16 7.14
C ALA A 44 -3.99 -3.68 8.60
N ASP A 45 -3.37 -4.45 9.50
CA ASP A 45 -3.19 -4.08 10.90
C ASP A 45 -2.32 -2.83 11.08
N TYR A 46 -1.23 -2.73 10.31
CA TYR A 46 -0.38 -1.53 10.34
C TYR A 46 -1.13 -0.29 9.87
N VAL A 47 -1.84 -0.40 8.74
CA VAL A 47 -2.64 0.70 8.20
C VAL A 47 -3.76 1.09 9.17
N TYR A 48 -4.45 0.11 9.76
CA TYR A 48 -5.48 0.34 10.77
C TYR A 48 -4.94 1.08 11.98
N SER A 49 -3.77 0.69 12.49
CA SER A 49 -3.14 1.33 13.65
C SER A 49 -2.83 2.81 13.40
N VAL A 50 -2.34 3.14 12.20
CA VAL A 50 -2.07 4.53 11.80
C VAL A 50 -3.38 5.33 11.69
N ILE A 51 -4.40 4.77 11.05
CA ILE A 51 -5.72 5.41 10.89
C ILE A 51 -6.37 5.68 12.25
N GLN A 52 -6.25 4.75 13.19
CA GLN A 52 -6.80 4.93 14.54
C GLN A 52 -6.07 6.03 15.31
N ALA A 53 -4.74 6.08 15.23
CA ALA A 53 -3.96 7.13 15.87
C ALA A 53 -4.29 8.53 15.27
N ASP A 54 -4.38 8.63 13.96
CA ASP A 54 -4.76 9.88 13.27
C ASP A 54 -6.18 10.34 13.66
N ARG A 55 -7.12 9.40 13.74
CA ARG A 55 -8.49 9.69 14.16
C ARG A 55 -8.54 10.19 15.59
N GLU A 56 -7.84 9.53 16.51
CA GLU A 56 -7.80 9.91 17.92
C GLU A 56 -7.18 11.30 18.08
N PHE A 57 -6.01 11.52 17.50
CA PHE A 57 -5.35 12.83 17.51
C PHE A 57 -6.25 13.93 16.93
N TYR A 58 -6.88 13.67 15.79
CA TYR A 58 -7.78 14.65 15.17
C TYR A 58 -8.97 14.98 16.08
N THR A 59 -9.57 13.97 16.71
CA THR A 59 -10.75 14.16 17.54
C THR A 59 -10.42 14.90 18.84
N THR A 60 -9.41 14.44 19.59
CA THR A 60 -9.10 14.93 20.92
C THR A 60 -8.25 16.20 20.91
N ASP A 61 -7.16 16.19 20.13
CA ASP A 61 -6.19 17.28 20.15
C ASP A 61 -6.53 18.42 19.20
N ILE A 62 -7.30 18.18 18.16
CA ILE A 62 -7.71 19.24 17.24
C ILE A 62 -9.15 19.65 17.50
N VAL A 63 -10.13 18.78 17.27
CA VAL A 63 -11.55 19.15 17.32
C VAL A 63 -11.97 19.56 18.73
N GLU A 64 -11.83 18.69 19.72
CA GLU A 64 -12.26 18.95 21.09
C GLU A 64 -11.51 20.14 21.70
N ARG A 65 -10.19 20.20 21.53
CA ARG A 65 -9.38 21.31 22.04
C ARG A 65 -9.77 22.65 21.44
N MET A 66 -10.03 22.72 20.14
CA MET A 66 -10.44 23.94 19.47
C MET A 66 -11.86 24.37 19.87
N GLN A 67 -12.77 23.41 20.01
CA GLN A 67 -14.14 23.65 20.48
C GLN A 67 -14.17 24.15 21.93
N LEU A 68 -13.41 23.52 22.83
CA LEU A 68 -13.32 23.92 24.24
C LEU A 68 -12.76 25.34 24.42
N ARG A 69 -11.89 25.76 23.50
CA ARG A 69 -11.33 27.12 23.50
C ARG A 69 -12.19 28.14 22.76
N GLY A 70 -13.30 27.72 22.16
CA GLY A 70 -14.18 28.56 21.36
C GLY A 70 -13.54 29.12 20.09
N ILE A 71 -12.47 28.47 19.56
CA ILE A 71 -11.72 28.95 18.38
C ILE A 71 -12.46 28.57 17.11
N VAL A 72 -12.81 27.27 16.97
CA VAL A 72 -13.53 26.74 15.81
C VAL A 72 -14.32 25.49 16.20
N PHE A 73 -15.43 25.25 15.52
CA PHE A 73 -16.31 24.10 15.76
C PHE A 73 -16.29 23.17 14.55
N ALA A 74 -16.48 21.88 14.77
CA ALA A 74 -16.72 20.92 13.71
C ALA A 74 -18.20 20.95 13.26
N ALA A 75 -18.44 20.81 11.95
CA ALA A 75 -19.79 20.79 11.39
C ALA A 75 -19.86 19.97 10.10
N GLU A 76 -21.08 19.47 9.78
CA GLU A 76 -21.32 18.73 8.55
C GLU A 76 -21.01 19.54 7.29
N ASN A 77 -21.38 20.80 7.28
CA ASN A 77 -21.19 21.74 6.16
C ASN A 77 -19.84 22.50 6.24
N TRP A 78 -18.80 21.85 6.74
CA TRP A 78 -17.48 22.43 6.94
C TRP A 78 -16.86 23.02 5.65
N ARG A 79 -17.20 22.47 4.48
CA ARG A 79 -16.71 22.96 3.19
C ARG A 79 -17.26 24.31 2.80
N GLU A 80 -18.45 24.63 3.28
CA GLU A 80 -19.18 25.86 2.98
C GLU A 80 -18.95 26.94 4.06
N THR A 81 -18.35 26.53 5.16
CA THR A 81 -18.12 27.37 6.33
C THR A 81 -16.66 27.28 6.79
N SER A 82 -16.19 28.25 7.54
CA SER A 82 -14.85 28.21 8.15
C SER A 82 -14.83 27.31 9.39
N ARG A 83 -15.24 26.03 9.23
CA ARG A 83 -15.35 25.04 10.31
C ARG A 83 -14.49 23.82 10.02
N LEU A 84 -14.27 23.00 11.04
CA LEU A 84 -13.57 21.71 10.88
C LEU A 84 -14.55 20.63 10.38
N PRO A 85 -14.09 19.65 9.60
CA PRO A 85 -14.88 18.46 9.32
C PRO A 85 -15.18 17.68 10.61
N LEU A 86 -16.30 17.01 10.66
CA LEU A 86 -16.56 16.03 11.73
C LEU A 86 -15.54 14.88 11.66
N PRO A 87 -15.17 14.20 12.77
CA PRO A 87 -14.22 13.09 12.76
C PRO A 87 -14.54 11.99 11.75
N ALA A 88 -15.82 11.69 11.52
CA ALA A 88 -16.24 10.74 10.49
C ALA A 88 -15.97 11.26 9.05
N GLN A 89 -16.18 12.55 8.83
CA GLN A 89 -15.89 13.17 7.52
C GLN A 89 -14.38 13.25 7.26
N PHE A 90 -13.58 13.50 8.29
CA PHE A 90 -12.11 13.44 8.20
C PHE A 90 -11.66 12.06 7.69
N LEU A 91 -12.16 10.98 8.26
CA LEU A 91 -11.83 9.61 7.80
C LEU A 91 -12.30 9.34 6.37
N LEU A 92 -13.49 9.79 6.00
CA LEU A 92 -14.00 9.63 4.63
C LEU A 92 -13.13 10.34 3.59
N GLU A 93 -12.69 11.58 3.91
CA GLU A 93 -11.80 12.34 3.04
C GLU A 93 -10.39 11.72 2.97
N SER A 94 -9.84 11.23 4.09
CA SER A 94 -8.56 10.51 4.11
C SER A 94 -8.63 9.25 3.24
N GLY A 95 -9.70 8.45 3.35
CA GLY A 95 -9.92 7.28 2.50
C GLY A 95 -9.99 7.61 1.02
N ARG A 96 -10.65 8.72 0.66
CA ARG A 96 -10.71 9.22 -0.72
C ARG A 96 -9.32 9.61 -1.24
N LEU A 97 -8.51 10.30 -0.44
CA LEU A 97 -7.15 10.70 -0.81
C LEU A 97 -6.22 9.48 -0.97
N VAL A 98 -6.31 8.50 -0.08
CA VAL A 98 -5.53 7.25 -0.18
C VAL A 98 -5.90 6.49 -1.45
N ALA A 99 -7.18 6.40 -1.79
CA ALA A 99 -7.63 5.73 -3.02
C ALA A 99 -7.07 6.38 -4.30
N GLN A 100 -6.76 7.68 -4.28
CA GLN A 100 -6.15 8.40 -5.40
C GLN A 100 -4.68 8.03 -5.63
N GLN A 101 -3.98 7.52 -4.61
CA GLN A 101 -2.55 7.14 -4.71
C GLN A 101 -2.31 5.90 -5.60
N ARG A 102 -3.37 5.18 -5.98
CA ARG A 102 -3.31 3.99 -6.86
C ARG A 102 -2.34 2.89 -6.39
N ASN A 103 -2.04 2.84 -5.09
CA ASN A 103 -1.18 1.83 -4.47
C ASN A 103 -1.91 0.53 -4.07
N GLY A 104 -3.19 0.40 -4.44
CA GLY A 104 -4.03 -0.76 -4.11
C GLY A 104 -4.68 -0.70 -2.73
N ILE A 105 -4.28 0.23 -1.86
CA ILE A 105 -4.88 0.40 -0.53
C ILE A 105 -6.18 1.19 -0.66
N ARG A 106 -7.23 0.69 -0.01
CA ARG A 106 -8.51 1.37 0.14
C ARG A 106 -9.07 1.13 1.52
N PHE A 107 -9.59 2.15 2.15
CA PHE A 107 -10.36 2.02 3.38
C PHE A 107 -11.56 2.97 3.36
N ARG A 108 -12.57 2.64 4.13
CA ARG A 108 -13.76 3.47 4.32
C ARG A 108 -14.41 3.17 5.66
N LEU A 109 -15.13 4.12 6.19
CA LEU A 109 -15.93 3.94 7.39
C LEU A 109 -17.23 3.19 7.03
N ILE A 110 -17.50 2.09 7.72
CA ILE A 110 -18.73 1.29 7.54
C ILE A 110 -19.40 1.02 8.89
N SER A 111 -20.72 0.86 8.86
CA SER A 111 -21.51 0.51 10.04
C SER A 111 -22.81 -0.18 9.65
N ASN A 112 -23.23 -1.17 10.45
CA ASN A 112 -24.54 -1.80 10.31
C ASN A 112 -25.69 -0.81 10.53
N TRP A 113 -25.46 0.22 11.34
CA TRP A 113 -26.43 1.28 11.69
C TRP A 113 -26.07 2.64 11.07
N ALA A 114 -25.47 2.63 9.89
CA ALA A 114 -25.05 3.85 9.24
C ALA A 114 -26.22 4.79 8.96
N ILE A 115 -26.15 6.02 9.46
CA ILE A 115 -27.08 7.11 9.18
C ILE A 115 -27.06 7.41 7.68
N ASN A 116 -25.86 7.61 7.12
CA ASN A 116 -25.69 7.69 5.68
C ASN A 116 -25.64 6.27 5.09
N LYS A 117 -26.61 5.94 4.26
CA LYS A 117 -26.75 4.61 3.63
C LYS A 117 -25.53 4.18 2.80
N THR A 118 -24.73 5.12 2.29
CA THR A 118 -23.50 4.81 1.56
C THR A 118 -22.41 4.20 2.44
N ASN A 119 -22.52 4.36 3.76
CA ASN A 119 -21.60 3.79 4.74
C ASN A 119 -22.05 2.41 5.26
N ARG A 120 -23.06 1.80 4.65
CA ARG A 120 -23.43 0.41 4.94
C ARG A 120 -22.44 -0.56 4.27
N PRO A 121 -22.25 -1.77 4.85
CA PRO A 121 -21.44 -2.80 4.20
C PRO A 121 -22.04 -3.20 2.86
N ALA A 122 -21.21 -3.21 1.82
CA ALA A 122 -21.61 -3.53 0.44
C ALA A 122 -21.20 -4.94 0.03
N THR A 123 -20.15 -5.51 0.65
CA THR A 123 -19.58 -6.83 0.31
C THR A 123 -19.76 -7.83 1.46
N ASP A 124 -19.60 -9.12 1.16
CA ASP A 124 -19.69 -10.16 2.18
C ASP A 124 -18.53 -10.07 3.18
N SER A 125 -17.34 -9.69 2.74
CA SER A 125 -16.19 -9.49 3.63
C SER A 125 -16.41 -8.30 4.58
N GLU A 126 -17.01 -7.21 4.11
CA GLU A 126 -17.36 -6.08 4.97
C GLU A 126 -18.43 -6.45 6.00
N ARG A 127 -19.40 -7.27 5.61
CA ARG A 127 -20.43 -7.81 6.54
C ARG A 127 -19.81 -8.70 7.60
N ALA A 128 -18.91 -9.60 7.21
CA ALA A 128 -18.21 -10.49 8.13
C ALA A 128 -17.32 -9.74 9.13
N GLY A 129 -16.71 -8.63 8.71
CA GLY A 129 -15.87 -7.81 9.58
C GLY A 129 -16.64 -6.96 10.62
N LEU A 130 -18.00 -6.92 10.56
CA LEU A 130 -18.85 -6.20 11.50
C LEU A 130 -19.61 -7.12 12.47
N THR A 131 -19.39 -8.43 12.42
CA THR A 131 -19.95 -9.45 13.34
C THR A 131 -19.00 -9.73 14.46
#